data_22d901faacd060e8368f2544060bdbd6
#
_entry.id   22d901faacd060e8368f2544060bdbd6
#
_cell.length_a   1.000
_cell.length_b   1.000
_cell.length_c   1.000
_cell.angle_alpha   90.00
_cell.angle_beta   90.00
_cell.angle_gamma   90.00
#
_symmetry.space_group_name_H-M   'P 1'
#
loop_
_entity.id
_entity.type
_entity.pdbx_description
1 polymer ?
#
loop_
_entity_poly.entity_id
_entity_poly.type
_entity_poly.pdbx_seq_one_letter_code
_entity_poly.pdbx_strand_id
1 'polypeptide(L)'
;AFESLFVEKLMTACEFQLYSYMTQFLPDGANFMRLVREVLGGENLCVFKHFRVSLKATRMSGEMCTSLGNGFSNLMFMLFTCAEAGCTEVIGVVEGDDGLFTMIGNPPKEEDFAKLGLVIKAVEHDTISTASFCGIVFDPDDRINVTDPAKVLSNFGWTQRTHNRCRQFKLDGLLRCKALSYAFQYPGCPIIQELASYGLRVTAGVTNSKVLKLASQKGQDSYKLGKVKLAILRGNIPWKETGWATRILVERLYGFTVEQQLHIEAYLRSLDHIQPLDDLVLVAKLPLLWGDYFTRYAHASDRLDDNLEFPATQYHSYGGFKPEWVEVTPGSTRGRVARFSLKRGSAASAASNKQK
;
A
#
# COMPACT_ATOMS: atom_id res chain seq x y z
N ALA A 1 1.86 11.27 8.70
CA ALA A 1 0.88 10.21 8.64
C ALA A 1 -0.41 10.67 9.28
N PHE A 2 -1.54 10.23 8.78
CA PHE A 2 -2.88 10.65 9.22
C PHE A 2 -3.10 10.41 10.72
N GLU A 3 -2.67 9.25 11.23
CA GLU A 3 -2.80 8.88 12.63
C GLU A 3 -2.13 9.86 13.60
N SER A 4 -1.04 10.50 13.18
CA SER A 4 -0.34 11.47 14.03
C SER A 4 -1.08 12.80 14.20
N LEU A 5 -2.13 13.05 13.42
CA LEU A 5 -2.97 14.24 13.51
C LEU A 5 -4.06 14.11 14.58
N PHE A 6 -4.33 12.88 15.07
CA PHE A 6 -5.34 12.64 16.07
C PHE A 6 -4.92 13.20 17.44
N VAL A 7 -5.86 13.88 18.04
CA VAL A 7 -5.81 14.38 19.42
C VAL A 7 -7.13 14.08 20.11
N GLU A 8 -7.16 14.10 21.43
CA GLU A 8 -8.35 13.77 22.23
C GLU A 8 -9.62 14.55 21.79
N LYS A 9 -9.47 15.81 21.42
CA LYS A 9 -10.59 16.65 20.93
C LYS A 9 -11.18 16.10 19.64
N LEU A 10 -10.35 15.71 18.66
CA LEU A 10 -10.82 15.16 17.39
C LEU A 10 -11.46 13.78 17.60
N MET A 11 -10.86 12.92 18.43
CA MET A 11 -11.48 11.62 18.75
C MET A 11 -12.84 11.81 19.43
N THR A 12 -12.95 12.77 20.34
CA THR A 12 -14.21 13.08 21.03
C THR A 12 -15.27 13.64 20.08
N ALA A 13 -14.88 14.50 19.15
CA ALA A 13 -15.80 15.12 18.20
C ALA A 13 -16.31 14.13 17.12
N CYS A 14 -15.51 13.15 16.74
CA CYS A 14 -15.83 12.23 15.64
C CYS A 14 -16.00 10.79 16.13
N GLU A 15 -14.92 10.09 16.34
CA GLU A 15 -14.89 8.63 16.52
C GLU A 15 -15.66 8.18 17.75
N PHE A 16 -15.53 8.87 18.88
CA PHE A 16 -16.26 8.50 20.10
C PHE A 16 -17.77 8.74 19.99
N GLN A 17 -18.19 9.65 19.12
CA GLN A 17 -19.62 9.81 18.81
C GLN A 17 -20.15 8.58 18.05
N LEU A 18 -19.41 8.11 17.05
CA LEU A 18 -19.77 6.89 16.32
C LEU A 18 -19.91 5.69 17.26
N TYR A 19 -18.91 5.45 18.12
CA TYR A 19 -18.96 4.31 19.02
C TYR A 19 -20.08 4.44 20.08
N SER A 20 -20.31 5.63 20.60
CA SER A 20 -21.44 5.89 21.51
C SER A 20 -22.78 5.58 20.84
N TYR A 21 -22.96 5.99 19.58
CA TYR A 21 -24.16 5.71 18.81
C TYR A 21 -24.31 4.20 18.55
N MET A 22 -23.25 3.53 18.14
CA MET A 22 -23.31 2.09 17.84
C MET A 22 -23.58 1.21 19.05
N THR A 23 -23.15 1.65 20.22
CA THR A 23 -23.23 0.85 21.46
C THR A 23 -24.33 1.28 22.43
N GLN A 24 -25.12 2.31 22.09
CA GLN A 24 -26.12 2.91 22.97
C GLN A 24 -27.19 1.91 23.51
N PHE A 25 -27.49 0.87 22.72
CA PHE A 25 -28.49 -0.15 23.09
C PHE A 25 -27.86 -1.43 23.66
N LEU A 26 -26.55 -1.50 23.79
CA LEU A 26 -25.90 -2.65 24.42
C LEU A 26 -26.04 -2.57 25.93
N PRO A 27 -26.33 -3.70 26.61
CA PRO A 27 -26.44 -3.73 28.08
C PRO A 27 -25.21 -3.15 28.80
N ASP A 28 -24.03 -3.34 28.23
CA ASP A 28 -22.74 -2.91 28.77
C ASP A 28 -22.14 -1.73 27.99
N GLY A 29 -22.92 -1.03 27.16
CA GLY A 29 -22.46 0.03 26.26
C GLY A 29 -21.77 1.19 26.99
N ALA A 30 -22.28 1.59 28.14
CA ALA A 30 -21.67 2.65 28.94
C ALA A 30 -20.26 2.27 29.45
N ASN A 31 -20.08 1.04 29.93
CA ASN A 31 -18.78 0.55 30.37
C ASN A 31 -17.82 0.37 29.19
N PHE A 32 -18.31 -0.14 28.06
CA PHE A 32 -17.55 -0.21 26.82
C PHE A 32 -17.02 1.17 26.43
N MET A 33 -17.86 2.21 26.41
CA MET A 33 -17.45 3.56 26.04
C MET A 33 -16.47 4.17 27.04
N ARG A 34 -16.58 3.85 28.34
CA ARG A 34 -15.60 4.26 29.33
C ARG A 34 -14.23 3.66 29.00
N LEU A 35 -14.15 2.38 28.71
CA LEU A 35 -12.92 1.69 28.33
C LEU A 35 -12.34 2.22 27.00
N VAL A 36 -13.18 2.45 25.99
CA VAL A 36 -12.75 3.02 24.72
C VAL A 36 -12.09 4.39 24.91
N ARG A 37 -12.71 5.28 25.70
CA ARG A 37 -12.15 6.60 25.99
C ARG A 37 -10.83 6.51 26.79
N GLU A 38 -10.75 5.58 27.71
CA GLU A 38 -9.54 5.36 28.50
C GLU A 38 -8.39 4.80 27.66
N VAL A 39 -8.67 3.85 26.76
CA VAL A 39 -7.65 3.19 25.93
C VAL A 39 -7.21 4.06 24.75
N LEU A 40 -8.16 4.59 23.97
CA LEU A 40 -7.82 5.36 22.75
C LEU A 40 -7.49 6.81 23.07
N GLY A 41 -8.18 7.42 24.04
CA GLY A 41 -7.93 8.81 24.50
C GLY A 41 -6.89 8.93 25.61
N GLY A 42 -6.37 7.80 26.12
CA GLY A 42 -5.37 7.74 27.17
C GLY A 42 -3.94 7.90 26.68
N GLU A 43 -3.00 7.49 27.53
CA GLU A 43 -1.58 7.51 27.21
C GLU A 43 -1.14 6.23 26.54
N ASN A 44 -0.52 6.36 25.38
CA ASN A 44 0.10 5.28 24.61
C ASN A 44 1.61 5.26 24.87
N LEU A 45 2.12 4.18 25.42
CA LEU A 45 3.55 3.99 25.66
C LEU A 45 4.19 3.26 24.47
N CYS A 46 4.93 4.01 23.66
CA CYS A 46 5.74 3.46 22.58
C CYS A 46 7.12 3.04 23.13
N VAL A 47 7.41 1.74 23.08
CA VAL A 47 8.68 1.21 23.58
C VAL A 47 9.60 0.86 22.42
N PHE A 48 10.70 1.59 22.30
CA PHE A 48 11.76 1.32 21.34
C PHE A 48 12.94 0.65 22.06
N LYS A 49 13.90 0.16 21.30
CA LYS A 49 15.08 -0.55 21.85
C LYS A 49 15.87 0.31 22.85
N HIS A 50 15.97 1.61 22.61
CA HIS A 50 16.84 2.52 23.37
C HIS A 50 16.10 3.68 24.08
N PHE A 51 14.81 3.86 23.82
CA PHE A 51 14.02 4.93 24.43
C PHE A 51 12.53 4.55 24.49
N ARG A 52 11.78 5.30 25.27
CA ARG A 52 10.31 5.20 25.37
C ARG A 52 9.71 6.57 25.13
N VAL A 53 8.54 6.60 24.49
CA VAL A 53 7.77 7.82 24.25
C VAL A 53 6.36 7.57 24.73
N SER A 54 5.84 8.47 25.55
CA SER A 54 4.42 8.52 25.92
C SER A 54 3.73 9.56 25.05
N LEU A 55 2.62 9.16 24.41
CA LEU A 55 1.81 10.00 23.54
C LEU A 55 0.35 9.91 23.99
N LYS A 56 -0.28 11.06 24.29
CA LYS A 56 -1.67 11.08 24.72
C LYS A 56 -2.59 11.15 23.50
N ALA A 57 -3.60 10.29 23.48
CA ALA A 57 -4.68 10.27 22.50
C ALA A 57 -4.22 10.29 21.03
N THR A 58 -3.06 9.72 20.75
CA THR A 58 -2.55 9.58 19.38
C THR A 58 -2.92 8.20 18.85
N ARG A 59 -3.48 8.14 17.66
CA ARG A 59 -3.82 6.88 17.01
C ARG A 59 -2.58 6.03 16.79
N MET A 60 -2.60 4.79 17.27
CA MET A 60 -1.56 3.81 16.97
C MET A 60 -1.97 3.00 15.73
N SER A 61 -1.12 2.99 14.73
CA SER A 61 -1.34 2.17 13.53
C SER A 61 -1.37 0.68 13.93
N GLY A 62 -2.44 -0.02 13.53
CA GLY A 62 -2.66 -1.43 13.86
C GLY A 62 -3.56 -1.68 15.09
N GLU A 63 -4.13 -0.65 15.70
CA GLU A 63 -5.27 -0.80 16.59
C GLU A 63 -6.44 -1.44 15.84
N MET A 64 -7.26 -2.22 16.53
CA MET A 64 -8.38 -2.95 15.91
C MET A 64 -9.37 -2.03 15.18
N CYS A 65 -9.53 -0.81 15.67
CA CYS A 65 -10.44 0.21 15.13
C CYS A 65 -9.77 1.19 14.15
N THR A 66 -8.49 1.03 13.79
CA THR A 66 -7.75 2.02 12.99
C THR A 66 -8.45 2.34 11.66
N SER A 67 -8.86 1.33 10.87
CA SER A 67 -9.54 1.56 9.59
C SER A 67 -10.89 2.26 9.79
N LEU A 68 -11.72 1.77 10.72
CA LEU A 68 -13.04 2.35 11.00
C LEU A 68 -12.93 3.77 11.58
N GLY A 69 -12.08 3.98 12.57
CA GLY A 69 -11.93 5.27 13.24
C GLY A 69 -11.31 6.33 12.32
N ASN A 70 -10.28 5.96 11.55
CA ASN A 70 -9.70 6.85 10.56
C ASN A 70 -10.70 7.17 9.45
N GLY A 71 -11.38 6.17 8.89
CA GLY A 71 -12.34 6.37 7.80
C GLY A 71 -13.53 7.22 8.22
N PHE A 72 -14.11 6.96 9.40
CA PHE A 72 -15.21 7.79 9.89
C PHE A 72 -14.77 9.22 10.18
N SER A 73 -13.61 9.43 10.79
CA SER A 73 -13.08 10.77 11.05
C SER A 73 -12.77 11.50 9.74
N ASN A 74 -12.17 10.84 8.77
CA ASN A 74 -11.92 11.38 7.43
C ASN A 74 -13.24 11.84 6.76
N LEU A 75 -14.27 11.01 6.80
CA LEU A 75 -15.59 11.36 6.30
C LEU A 75 -16.17 12.60 7.00
N MET A 76 -16.09 12.66 8.34
CA MET A 76 -16.60 13.79 9.10
C MET A 76 -15.84 15.08 8.81
N PHE A 77 -14.52 15.03 8.68
CA PHE A 77 -13.71 16.19 8.32
C PHE A 77 -14.11 16.73 6.94
N MET A 78 -14.26 15.83 5.96
CA MET A 78 -14.68 16.24 4.62
C MET A 78 -16.08 16.83 4.61
N LEU A 79 -17.06 16.17 5.23
CA LEU A 79 -18.44 16.68 5.28
C LEU A 79 -18.52 18.04 6.00
N PHE A 80 -17.78 18.22 7.09
CA PHE A 80 -17.74 19.47 7.83
C PHE A 80 -17.13 20.59 6.99
N THR A 81 -15.97 20.36 6.39
CA THR A 81 -15.30 21.39 5.57
C THR A 81 -16.09 21.73 4.30
N CYS A 82 -16.75 20.74 3.69
CA CYS A 82 -17.66 20.98 2.58
C CYS A 82 -18.87 21.86 2.99
N ALA A 83 -19.45 21.60 4.17
CA ALA A 83 -20.55 22.40 4.69
C ALA A 83 -20.12 23.85 4.96
N GLU A 84 -18.95 24.05 5.58
CA GLU A 84 -18.38 25.39 5.81
C GLU A 84 -18.05 26.13 4.49
N ALA A 85 -17.65 25.39 3.44
CA ALA A 85 -17.40 25.92 2.10
C ALA A 85 -18.70 26.17 1.29
N GLY A 86 -19.87 25.78 1.82
CA GLY A 86 -21.16 25.93 1.14
C GLY A 86 -21.39 24.89 0.03
N CYS A 87 -20.67 23.78 0.03
CA CYS A 87 -20.89 22.69 -0.92
C CYS A 87 -22.20 21.94 -0.64
N THR A 88 -22.82 21.47 -1.71
CA THR A 88 -24.03 20.65 -1.67
C THR A 88 -23.79 19.31 -2.38
N GLU A 89 -24.71 18.36 -2.19
CA GLU A 89 -24.66 17.03 -2.82
C GLU A 89 -23.31 16.31 -2.65
N VAL A 90 -22.74 16.38 -1.45
CA VAL A 90 -21.45 15.74 -1.15
C VAL A 90 -21.64 14.23 -1.05
N ILE A 91 -21.06 13.50 -1.98
CA ILE A 91 -21.10 12.03 -2.03
C ILE A 91 -19.66 11.52 -2.14
N GLY A 92 -19.33 10.47 -1.40
CA GLY A 92 -17.97 9.92 -1.46
C GLY A 92 -17.81 8.59 -0.79
N VAL A 93 -16.59 8.09 -0.87
CA VAL A 93 -16.12 6.87 -0.23
C VAL A 93 -14.84 7.14 0.55
N VAL A 94 -14.66 6.45 1.65
CA VAL A 94 -13.47 6.55 2.51
C VAL A 94 -12.97 5.15 2.88
N GLU A 95 -11.66 5.02 3.01
CA GLU A 95 -11.00 3.86 3.61
C GLU A 95 -9.75 4.35 4.36
N GLY A 96 -9.82 4.32 5.69
CA GLY A 96 -8.75 4.87 6.50
C GLY A 96 -8.53 6.36 6.22
N ASP A 97 -7.33 6.72 5.80
CA ASP A 97 -6.93 8.07 5.42
C ASP A 97 -7.22 8.43 3.95
N ASP A 98 -7.54 7.45 3.11
CA ASP A 98 -7.95 7.70 1.73
C ASP A 98 -9.42 8.13 1.64
N GLY A 99 -9.71 9.09 0.77
CA GLY A 99 -11.07 9.53 0.47
C GLY A 99 -11.21 10.00 -0.98
N LEU A 100 -12.35 9.69 -1.59
CA LEU A 100 -12.73 10.18 -2.91
C LEU A 100 -14.16 10.73 -2.85
N PHE A 101 -14.33 12.00 -3.20
CA PHE A 101 -15.60 12.71 -3.07
C PHE A 101 -15.97 13.45 -4.34
N THR A 102 -17.26 13.57 -4.57
CA THR A 102 -17.86 14.49 -5.53
C THR A 102 -18.81 15.44 -4.82
N MET A 103 -18.93 16.66 -5.30
CA MET A 103 -19.76 17.69 -4.68
C MET A 103 -20.15 18.77 -5.70
N ILE A 104 -21.19 19.52 -5.38
CA ILE A 104 -21.58 20.73 -6.11
C ILE A 104 -21.10 21.93 -5.29
N GLY A 105 -20.39 22.86 -5.93
CA GLY A 105 -19.80 24.05 -5.32
C GLY A 105 -18.28 24.07 -5.41
N ASN A 106 -17.66 25.00 -4.71
CA ASN A 106 -16.20 25.08 -4.66
C ASN A 106 -15.66 24.10 -3.61
N PRO A 107 -14.84 23.14 -3.99
CA PRO A 107 -14.30 22.18 -3.03
C PRO A 107 -13.46 22.86 -1.94
N PRO A 108 -13.48 22.35 -0.71
CA PRO A 108 -12.66 22.89 0.36
C PRO A 108 -11.17 22.71 0.03
N LYS A 109 -10.36 23.70 0.39
CA LYS A 109 -8.92 23.73 0.14
C LYS A 109 -8.14 23.20 1.34
N GLU A 110 -6.85 22.94 1.14
CA GLU A 110 -5.96 22.48 2.21
C GLU A 110 -5.97 23.40 3.43
N GLU A 111 -6.13 24.74 3.22
CA GLU A 111 -6.22 25.74 4.29
C GLU A 111 -7.48 25.56 5.17
N ASP A 112 -8.58 25.05 4.63
CA ASP A 112 -9.80 24.80 5.39
C ASP A 112 -9.62 23.64 6.36
N PHE A 113 -8.92 22.61 5.94
CA PHE A 113 -8.52 21.53 6.83
C PHE A 113 -7.46 21.94 7.84
N ALA A 114 -6.55 22.84 7.47
CA ALA A 114 -5.54 23.37 8.39
C ALA A 114 -6.17 24.13 9.58
N LYS A 115 -7.34 24.74 9.44
CA LYS A 115 -8.11 25.35 10.55
C LYS A 115 -8.54 24.33 11.60
N LEU A 116 -8.66 23.05 11.21
CA LEU A 116 -8.93 21.92 12.12
C LEU A 116 -7.65 21.29 12.69
N GLY A 117 -6.47 21.80 12.34
CA GLY A 117 -5.18 21.23 12.67
C GLY A 117 -4.79 20.02 11.79
N LEU A 118 -5.46 19.84 10.67
CA LEU A 118 -5.23 18.73 9.76
C LEU A 118 -4.31 19.15 8.61
N VAL A 119 -3.42 18.24 8.21
CA VAL A 119 -2.59 18.39 7.01
C VAL A 119 -3.03 17.32 6.02
N ILE A 120 -3.68 17.74 4.95
CA ILE A 120 -4.13 16.87 3.88
C ILE A 120 -3.48 17.25 2.56
N LYS A 121 -3.54 16.35 1.60
CA LYS A 121 -3.28 16.60 0.19
C LYS A 121 -4.59 16.40 -0.55
N ALA A 122 -5.15 17.49 -1.05
CA ALA A 122 -6.35 17.45 -1.88
C ALA A 122 -5.95 17.62 -3.37
N VAL A 123 -6.50 16.79 -4.24
CA VAL A 123 -6.30 16.86 -5.68
C VAL A 123 -7.67 16.87 -6.35
N GLU A 124 -7.93 17.90 -7.15
CA GLU A 124 -9.14 17.96 -7.95
C GLU A 124 -8.98 17.17 -9.25
N HIS A 125 -10.03 16.51 -9.67
CA HIS A 125 -10.07 15.70 -10.88
C HIS A 125 -11.30 16.04 -11.70
N ASP A 126 -11.12 16.24 -13.01
CA ASP A 126 -12.25 16.52 -13.93
C ASP A 126 -13.13 15.28 -14.15
N THR A 127 -12.56 14.10 -14.02
CA THR A 127 -13.25 12.82 -14.25
C THR A 127 -12.82 11.76 -13.25
N ILE A 128 -13.71 10.82 -12.95
CA ILE A 128 -13.39 9.69 -12.06
C ILE A 128 -12.25 8.82 -12.58
N SER A 129 -12.06 8.77 -13.90
CA SER A 129 -10.99 7.99 -14.54
C SER A 129 -9.58 8.57 -14.36
N THR A 130 -9.45 9.75 -13.75
CA THR A 130 -8.13 10.32 -13.36
C THR A 130 -7.90 10.27 -11.85
N ALA A 131 -8.96 10.03 -11.07
CA ALA A 131 -8.89 9.92 -9.62
C ALA A 131 -8.52 8.50 -9.19
N SER A 132 -7.67 8.39 -8.17
CA SER A 132 -7.38 7.09 -7.56
C SER A 132 -7.95 7.00 -6.15
N PHE A 133 -8.49 5.84 -5.81
CA PHE A 133 -8.92 5.49 -4.46
C PHE A 133 -8.27 4.17 -4.03
N CYS A 134 -7.55 4.17 -2.93
CA CYS A 134 -6.74 3.03 -2.47
C CYS A 134 -5.78 2.48 -3.54
N GLY A 135 -5.23 3.36 -4.39
CA GLY A 135 -4.34 3.01 -5.50
C GLY A 135 -5.03 2.36 -6.70
N ILE A 136 -6.35 2.38 -6.75
CA ILE A 136 -7.17 1.87 -7.85
C ILE A 136 -7.79 3.05 -8.58
N VAL A 137 -7.70 3.05 -9.90
CA VAL A 137 -8.44 3.94 -10.79
C VAL A 137 -9.57 3.15 -11.43
N PHE A 138 -10.74 3.74 -11.55
CA PHE A 138 -11.89 3.10 -12.18
C PHE A 138 -12.10 3.65 -13.59
N ASP A 139 -12.12 2.74 -14.57
CA ASP A 139 -12.56 3.06 -15.93
C ASP A 139 -14.09 2.87 -16.03
N PRO A 140 -14.87 3.96 -16.20
CA PRO A 140 -16.32 3.86 -16.27
C PRO A 140 -16.83 3.28 -17.58
N ASP A 141 -16.08 3.41 -18.68
CA ASP A 141 -16.51 2.97 -20.03
C ASP A 141 -16.47 1.44 -20.12
N ASP A 142 -15.33 0.84 -19.84
CA ASP A 142 -15.17 -0.61 -19.82
C ASP A 142 -15.52 -1.23 -18.45
N ARG A 143 -15.75 -0.43 -17.41
CA ARG A 143 -16.01 -0.86 -16.03
C ARG A 143 -14.92 -1.76 -15.48
N ILE A 144 -13.69 -1.31 -15.61
CA ILE A 144 -12.49 -2.05 -15.21
C ILE A 144 -11.73 -1.26 -14.16
N ASN A 145 -11.27 -1.97 -13.13
CA ASN A 145 -10.32 -1.42 -12.16
C ASN A 145 -8.92 -1.45 -12.74
N VAL A 146 -8.25 -0.31 -12.72
CA VAL A 146 -6.92 -0.10 -13.25
C VAL A 146 -5.96 0.27 -12.14
N THR A 147 -4.72 -0.16 -12.24
CA THR A 147 -3.63 0.24 -11.34
C THR A 147 -2.34 0.40 -12.12
N ASP A 148 -1.33 1.03 -11.51
CA ASP A 148 -0.02 1.27 -12.12
C ASP A 148 0.71 -0.06 -12.47
N PRO A 149 0.88 -0.38 -13.76
CA PRO A 149 1.54 -1.62 -14.16
C PRO A 149 3.01 -1.68 -13.73
N ALA A 150 3.74 -0.56 -13.74
CA ALA A 150 5.13 -0.53 -13.32
C ALA A 150 5.28 -0.90 -11.84
N LYS A 151 4.40 -0.37 -11.00
CA LYS A 151 4.35 -0.68 -9.56
C LYS A 151 4.01 -2.15 -9.31
N VAL A 152 3.09 -2.73 -10.08
CA VAL A 152 2.70 -4.13 -9.92
C VAL A 152 3.81 -5.06 -10.40
N LEU A 153 4.35 -4.83 -11.59
CA LEU A 153 5.43 -5.62 -12.18
C LEU A 153 6.68 -5.62 -11.30
N SER A 154 7.11 -4.44 -10.82
CA SER A 154 8.28 -4.32 -9.95
C SER A 154 8.12 -5.03 -8.59
N ASN A 155 6.90 -5.29 -8.16
CA ASN A 155 6.61 -5.99 -6.91
C ASN A 155 6.18 -7.45 -7.08
N PHE A 156 5.98 -7.92 -8.33
CA PHE A 156 5.59 -9.29 -8.60
C PHE A 156 6.75 -10.25 -8.34
N GLY A 157 6.49 -11.37 -7.69
CA GLY A 157 7.52 -12.36 -7.35
C GLY A 157 8.35 -12.05 -6.09
N TRP A 158 8.33 -10.81 -5.61
CA TRP A 158 9.04 -10.45 -4.39
C TRP A 158 8.32 -10.91 -3.13
N THR A 159 9.10 -11.37 -2.14
CA THR A 159 8.58 -11.81 -0.85
C THR A 159 9.39 -11.22 0.31
N GLN A 160 8.87 -11.33 1.53
CA GLN A 160 9.55 -10.82 2.72
C GLN A 160 10.82 -11.63 3.02
N ARG A 161 11.83 -10.97 3.60
CA ARG A 161 13.11 -11.59 4.03
C ARG A 161 12.93 -12.87 4.87
N THR A 162 11.87 -12.95 5.65
CA THR A 162 11.53 -14.15 6.44
C THR A 162 11.29 -15.40 5.59
N HIS A 163 11.14 -15.25 4.28
CA HIS A 163 10.91 -16.36 3.35
C HIS A 163 12.12 -16.71 2.48
N ASN A 164 13.25 -15.99 2.58
CA ASN A 164 14.44 -16.22 1.75
C ASN A 164 15.00 -17.65 1.85
N ARG A 165 14.81 -18.30 3.00
CA ARG A 165 15.26 -19.68 3.24
C ARG A 165 14.13 -20.71 3.19
N CYS A 166 12.97 -20.33 2.61
CA CYS A 166 11.86 -21.27 2.48
C CYS A 166 12.07 -22.22 1.31
N ARG A 167 11.52 -23.45 1.44
CA ARG A 167 11.50 -24.40 0.32
C ARG A 167 10.74 -23.80 -0.87
N GLN A 168 11.20 -24.09 -2.11
CA GLN A 168 10.62 -23.58 -3.37
C GLN A 168 9.10 -23.72 -3.41
N PHE A 169 8.57 -24.87 -3.04
CA PHE A 169 7.12 -25.09 -2.99
C PHE A 169 6.34 -24.08 -2.13
N LYS A 170 6.96 -23.49 -1.10
CA LYS A 170 6.33 -22.41 -0.32
C LYS A 170 6.37 -21.08 -1.08
N LEU A 171 7.47 -20.80 -1.78
CA LEU A 171 7.62 -19.61 -2.61
C LEU A 171 6.62 -19.64 -3.77
N ASP A 172 6.48 -20.78 -4.45
CA ASP A 172 5.49 -21.00 -5.49
C ASP A 172 4.06 -20.77 -4.98
N GLY A 173 3.77 -21.25 -3.76
CA GLY A 173 2.49 -21.01 -3.10
C GLY A 173 2.22 -19.54 -2.80
N LEU A 174 3.23 -18.78 -2.40
CA LEU A 174 3.12 -17.33 -2.19
C LEU A 174 2.92 -16.58 -3.50
N LEU A 175 3.64 -16.98 -4.56
CA LEU A 175 3.47 -16.43 -5.90
C LEU A 175 2.05 -16.68 -6.41
N ARG A 176 1.52 -17.91 -6.24
CA ARG A 176 0.15 -18.23 -6.61
C ARG A 176 -0.89 -17.41 -5.83
N CYS A 177 -0.68 -17.20 -4.52
CA CYS A 177 -1.55 -16.32 -3.73
C CYS A 177 -1.58 -14.89 -4.29
N LYS A 178 -0.43 -14.38 -4.70
CA LYS A 178 -0.31 -13.05 -5.27
C LYS A 178 -0.98 -12.96 -6.64
N ALA A 179 -0.77 -13.94 -7.50
CA ALA A 179 -1.42 -14.04 -8.80
C ALA A 179 -2.94 -14.11 -8.69
N LEU A 180 -3.47 -14.92 -7.76
CA LEU A 180 -4.91 -14.96 -7.45
C LEU A 180 -5.43 -13.60 -6.99
N SER A 181 -4.69 -12.91 -6.12
CA SER A 181 -5.08 -11.58 -5.65
C SER A 181 -5.25 -10.59 -6.81
N TYR A 182 -4.32 -10.58 -7.76
CA TYR A 182 -4.41 -9.72 -8.94
C TYR A 182 -5.54 -10.12 -9.89
N ALA A 183 -5.73 -11.42 -10.14
CA ALA A 183 -6.83 -11.91 -10.96
C ALA A 183 -8.20 -11.47 -10.44
N PHE A 184 -8.33 -11.38 -9.10
CA PHE A 184 -9.57 -10.95 -8.45
C PHE A 184 -9.77 -9.45 -8.42
N GLN A 185 -8.69 -8.69 -8.24
CA GLN A 185 -8.77 -7.24 -8.10
C GLN A 185 -8.87 -6.52 -9.43
N TYR A 186 -8.27 -7.10 -10.49
CA TYR A 186 -8.03 -6.42 -11.76
C TYR A 186 -8.42 -7.24 -12.99
N PRO A 187 -9.60 -7.88 -13.04
CA PRO A 187 -10.03 -8.58 -14.23
C PRO A 187 -10.21 -7.57 -15.39
N GLY A 188 -9.58 -7.86 -16.54
CA GLY A 188 -9.58 -6.99 -17.72
C GLY A 188 -8.54 -5.86 -17.71
N CYS A 189 -7.82 -5.64 -16.59
CA CYS A 189 -6.76 -4.63 -16.55
C CYS A 189 -5.58 -5.04 -17.46
N PRO A 190 -5.18 -4.17 -18.42
CA PRO A 190 -4.04 -4.42 -19.29
C PRO A 190 -2.79 -4.81 -18.52
N ILE A 191 -2.00 -5.73 -19.07
CA ILE A 191 -0.78 -6.27 -18.47
C ILE A 191 -1.05 -7.07 -17.18
N ILE A 192 -1.83 -6.54 -16.25
CA ILE A 192 -2.03 -7.13 -14.91
C ILE A 192 -2.78 -8.45 -14.97
N GLN A 193 -3.81 -8.54 -15.82
CA GLN A 193 -4.55 -9.79 -16.01
C GLN A 193 -3.64 -10.88 -16.60
N GLU A 194 -2.79 -10.55 -17.58
CA GLU A 194 -1.84 -11.51 -18.15
C GLU A 194 -0.74 -11.90 -17.18
N LEU A 195 -0.26 -10.96 -16.35
CA LEU A 195 0.69 -11.24 -15.28
C LEU A 195 0.09 -12.21 -14.25
N ALA A 196 -1.18 -12.01 -13.88
CA ALA A 196 -1.90 -12.93 -13.01
C ALA A 196 -2.05 -14.32 -13.66
N SER A 197 -2.41 -14.37 -14.94
CA SER A 197 -2.54 -15.60 -15.72
C SER A 197 -1.21 -16.36 -15.81
N TYR A 198 -0.11 -15.66 -16.09
CA TYR A 198 1.25 -16.21 -16.03
C TYR A 198 1.55 -16.83 -14.68
N GLY A 199 1.38 -16.07 -13.59
CA GLY A 199 1.64 -16.55 -12.24
C GLY A 199 0.81 -17.79 -11.87
N LEU A 200 -0.45 -17.85 -12.30
CA LEU A 200 -1.32 -19.02 -12.08
C LEU A 200 -0.87 -20.23 -12.91
N ARG A 201 -0.43 -20.03 -14.16
CA ARG A 201 0.04 -21.08 -15.06
C ARG A 201 1.32 -21.73 -14.53
N VAL A 202 2.35 -20.94 -14.22
CA VAL A 202 3.65 -21.45 -13.75
C VAL A 202 3.61 -22.03 -12.34
N THR A 203 2.54 -21.79 -11.59
CA THR A 203 2.32 -22.36 -10.24
C THR A 203 1.18 -23.38 -10.19
N ALA A 204 0.80 -23.97 -11.35
CA ALA A 204 -0.34 -24.89 -11.45
C ALA A 204 -0.19 -26.12 -10.53
N GLY A 205 1.03 -26.56 -10.22
CA GLY A 205 1.31 -27.67 -9.29
C GLY A 205 1.00 -27.38 -7.81
N VAL A 206 0.71 -26.13 -7.44
CA VAL A 206 0.37 -25.77 -6.06
C VAL A 206 -1.11 -26.02 -5.79
N THR A 207 -1.41 -26.86 -4.81
CA THR A 207 -2.79 -27.21 -4.45
C THR A 207 -3.55 -26.05 -3.80
N ASN A 208 -4.86 -25.98 -4.03
CA ASN A 208 -5.74 -24.96 -3.45
C ASN A 208 -5.73 -24.96 -1.91
N SER A 209 -5.63 -26.12 -1.27
CA SER A 209 -5.51 -26.23 0.20
C SER A 209 -4.25 -25.55 0.72
N LYS A 210 -3.14 -25.65 0.00
CA LYS A 210 -1.88 -24.97 0.34
C LYS A 210 -2.01 -23.45 0.22
N VAL A 211 -2.64 -22.98 -0.87
CA VAL A 211 -2.92 -21.54 -1.07
C VAL A 211 -3.74 -21.00 0.09
N LEU A 212 -4.84 -21.65 0.46
CA LEU A 212 -5.71 -21.22 1.56
C LEU A 212 -4.95 -21.18 2.90
N LYS A 213 -4.12 -22.20 3.17
CA LYS A 213 -3.29 -22.24 4.38
C LYS A 213 -2.28 -21.08 4.42
N LEU A 214 -1.64 -20.76 3.31
CA LEU A 214 -0.66 -19.67 3.24
C LEU A 214 -1.35 -18.30 3.36
N ALA A 215 -2.49 -18.12 2.73
CA ALA A 215 -3.27 -16.90 2.79
C ALA A 215 -3.80 -16.63 4.22
N SER A 216 -4.25 -17.67 4.95
CA SER A 216 -4.78 -17.52 6.30
C SER A 216 -3.71 -17.22 7.38
N GLN A 217 -2.46 -17.59 7.14
CA GLN A 217 -1.37 -17.43 8.13
C GLN A 217 -0.90 -15.98 8.36
N LYS A 218 -1.34 -15.01 7.58
CA LYS A 218 -0.77 -13.65 7.57
C LYS A 218 -1.75 -12.53 7.92
N GLY A 219 -2.81 -12.81 8.68
CA GLY A 219 -3.74 -11.73 9.07
C GLY A 219 -4.34 -10.98 7.89
N GLN A 220 -4.40 -11.62 6.72
CA GLN A 220 -5.07 -11.04 5.58
C GLN A 220 -6.56 -10.96 5.85
N ASP A 221 -7.14 -9.87 5.40
CA ASP A 221 -8.54 -9.56 5.46
C ASP A 221 -9.41 -10.80 5.20
N SER A 222 -10.17 -11.20 6.19
CA SER A 222 -11.03 -12.39 6.14
C SER A 222 -12.06 -12.34 5.00
N TYR A 223 -12.47 -11.13 4.60
CA TYR A 223 -13.40 -10.90 3.50
C TYR A 223 -12.75 -11.19 2.13
N LYS A 224 -11.54 -10.68 1.88
CA LYS A 224 -10.78 -10.98 0.67
C LYS A 224 -10.45 -12.47 0.58
N LEU A 225 -10.04 -13.05 1.70
CA LEU A 225 -9.80 -14.49 1.79
C LEU A 225 -11.07 -15.29 1.49
N GLY A 226 -12.22 -14.84 1.97
CA GLY A 226 -13.53 -15.48 1.71
C GLY A 226 -13.87 -15.49 0.22
N LYS A 227 -13.67 -14.39 -0.50
CA LYS A 227 -13.89 -14.31 -1.96
C LYS A 227 -12.92 -15.19 -2.74
N VAL A 228 -11.62 -15.14 -2.41
CA VAL A 228 -10.61 -16.01 -3.01
C VAL A 228 -10.92 -17.49 -2.74
N LYS A 229 -11.35 -17.83 -1.52
CA LYS A 229 -11.78 -19.18 -1.16
C LYS A 229 -12.96 -19.65 -2.00
N LEU A 230 -13.99 -18.83 -2.14
CA LEU A 230 -15.17 -19.16 -2.95
C LEU A 230 -14.81 -19.38 -4.42
N ALA A 231 -13.94 -18.57 -4.98
CA ALA A 231 -13.54 -18.70 -6.35
C ALA A 231 -12.65 -19.91 -6.60
N ILE A 232 -11.72 -20.21 -5.70
CA ILE A 232 -10.92 -21.42 -5.73
C ILE A 232 -11.85 -22.65 -5.68
N LEU A 233 -12.86 -22.64 -4.80
CA LEU A 233 -13.80 -23.74 -4.66
C LEU A 233 -14.71 -23.90 -5.89
N ARG A 234 -15.09 -22.81 -6.53
CA ARG A 234 -15.92 -22.80 -7.74
C ARG A 234 -15.14 -23.02 -9.03
N GLY A 235 -13.81 -23.01 -8.98
CA GLY A 235 -12.94 -23.08 -10.15
C GLY A 235 -13.03 -21.85 -11.07
N ASN A 236 -13.67 -20.77 -10.60
CA ASN A 236 -13.99 -19.61 -11.43
C ASN A 236 -13.08 -18.45 -11.07
N ILE A 237 -11.97 -18.32 -11.78
CA ILE A 237 -11.08 -17.15 -11.67
C ILE A 237 -11.67 -16.07 -12.58
N PRO A 238 -11.92 -14.85 -12.04
CA PRO A 238 -12.44 -13.76 -12.85
C PRO A 238 -11.53 -13.47 -14.03
N TRP A 239 -12.13 -13.39 -15.20
CA TRP A 239 -11.48 -12.95 -16.43
C TRP A 239 -12.43 -12.01 -17.17
N LYS A 240 -11.87 -10.96 -17.76
CA LYS A 240 -12.64 -10.02 -18.56
C LYS A 240 -11.81 -9.59 -19.76
N GLU A 241 -12.47 -9.41 -20.90
CA GLU A 241 -11.80 -8.83 -22.07
C GLU A 241 -11.35 -7.40 -21.76
N THR A 242 -10.13 -7.08 -22.16
CA THR A 242 -9.58 -5.73 -22.00
C THR A 242 -10.11 -4.83 -23.11
N GLY A 243 -10.91 -3.84 -22.72
CA GLY A 243 -11.46 -2.87 -23.66
C GLY A 243 -10.43 -1.84 -24.14
N TRP A 244 -10.73 -1.19 -25.26
CA TRP A 244 -9.87 -0.14 -25.83
C TRP A 244 -9.82 1.12 -24.94
N ALA A 245 -10.94 1.51 -24.32
CA ALA A 245 -10.98 2.64 -23.42
C ALA A 245 -10.01 2.46 -22.25
N THR A 246 -10.00 1.27 -21.64
CA THR A 246 -9.06 0.93 -20.55
C THR A 246 -7.61 0.95 -21.03
N ARG A 247 -7.30 0.49 -22.25
CA ARG A 247 -5.93 0.54 -22.79
C ARG A 247 -5.44 1.97 -22.98
N ILE A 248 -6.27 2.83 -23.53
CA ILE A 248 -5.99 4.27 -23.69
C ILE A 248 -5.84 4.93 -22.31
N LEU A 249 -6.67 4.56 -21.36
CA LEU A 249 -6.56 5.08 -19.99
C LEU A 249 -5.22 4.70 -19.33
N VAL A 250 -4.78 3.45 -19.46
CA VAL A 250 -3.48 2.97 -18.96
C VAL A 250 -2.32 3.72 -19.63
N GLU A 251 -2.39 3.95 -20.93
CA GLU A 251 -1.40 4.73 -21.66
C GLU A 251 -1.33 6.16 -21.12
N ARG A 252 -2.48 6.82 -20.97
CA ARG A 252 -2.56 8.21 -20.49
C ARG A 252 -2.05 8.36 -19.05
N LEU A 253 -2.41 7.44 -18.15
CA LEU A 253 -2.08 7.56 -16.73
C LEU A 253 -0.66 7.10 -16.40
N TYR A 254 -0.18 6.05 -17.07
CA TYR A 254 1.05 5.35 -16.68
C TYR A 254 2.12 5.29 -17.77
N GLY A 255 1.84 5.85 -18.96
CA GLY A 255 2.79 5.97 -20.06
C GLY A 255 3.14 4.65 -20.76
N PHE A 256 2.36 3.59 -20.58
CA PHE A 256 2.46 2.35 -21.35
C PHE A 256 1.62 2.48 -22.62
N THR A 257 2.25 2.70 -23.78
CA THR A 257 1.50 2.75 -25.04
C THR A 257 0.72 1.44 -25.28
N VAL A 258 -0.37 1.51 -26.04
CA VAL A 258 -1.16 0.30 -26.33
C VAL A 258 -0.28 -0.79 -26.97
N GLU A 259 0.66 -0.42 -27.83
CA GLU A 259 1.62 -1.35 -28.43
C GLU A 259 2.51 -2.02 -27.37
N GLN A 260 3.04 -1.24 -26.43
CA GLN A 260 3.84 -1.76 -25.32
C GLN A 260 3.03 -2.69 -24.41
N GLN A 261 1.77 -2.35 -24.13
CA GLN A 261 0.87 -3.22 -23.37
C GLN A 261 0.72 -4.58 -24.05
N LEU A 262 0.41 -4.58 -25.35
CA LEU A 262 0.22 -5.81 -26.13
C LEU A 262 1.51 -6.63 -26.24
N HIS A 263 2.67 -5.97 -26.39
CA HIS A 263 3.97 -6.63 -26.40
C HIS A 263 4.26 -7.33 -25.06
N ILE A 264 4.11 -6.63 -23.94
CA ILE A 264 4.33 -7.20 -22.59
C ILE A 264 3.35 -8.37 -22.35
N GLU A 265 2.09 -8.23 -22.73
CA GLU A 265 1.11 -9.30 -22.61
C GLU A 265 1.49 -10.53 -23.43
N ALA A 266 1.97 -10.34 -24.68
CA ALA A 266 2.46 -11.42 -25.51
C ALA A 266 3.70 -12.11 -24.90
N TYR A 267 4.63 -11.33 -24.38
CA TYR A 267 5.79 -11.85 -23.65
C TYR A 267 5.34 -12.69 -22.44
N LEU A 268 4.47 -12.18 -21.59
CA LEU A 268 3.96 -12.93 -20.42
C LEU A 268 3.24 -14.22 -20.82
N ARG A 269 2.52 -14.24 -21.96
CA ARG A 269 1.87 -15.44 -22.49
C ARG A 269 2.87 -16.50 -22.96
N SER A 270 4.02 -16.09 -23.48
CA SER A 270 5.05 -17.02 -23.98
C SER A 270 5.81 -17.76 -22.89
N LEU A 271 5.77 -17.24 -21.64
CA LEU A 271 6.49 -17.82 -20.51
C LEU A 271 5.78 -19.05 -19.97
N ASP A 272 6.49 -20.17 -19.80
CA ASP A 272 5.99 -21.46 -19.32
C ASP A 272 6.56 -21.91 -17.98
N HIS A 273 7.57 -21.22 -17.46
CA HIS A 273 8.20 -21.51 -16.18
C HIS A 273 8.45 -20.20 -15.38
N ILE A 274 8.81 -20.33 -14.10
CA ILE A 274 9.17 -19.20 -13.26
C ILE A 274 10.56 -18.71 -13.65
N GLN A 275 10.64 -17.50 -14.14
CA GLN A 275 11.89 -16.86 -14.54
C GLN A 275 11.85 -15.34 -14.24
N PRO A 276 13.01 -14.65 -14.25
CA PRO A 276 13.05 -13.20 -14.23
C PRO A 276 12.27 -12.60 -15.42
N LEU A 277 11.54 -11.50 -15.17
CA LEU A 277 10.83 -10.77 -16.21
C LEU A 277 11.78 -9.70 -16.76
N ASP A 278 12.63 -10.06 -17.71
CA ASP A 278 13.74 -9.28 -18.24
C ASP A 278 13.51 -8.71 -19.65
N ASP A 279 12.28 -8.73 -20.12
CA ASP A 279 11.91 -8.09 -21.39
C ASP A 279 12.31 -6.61 -21.43
N LEU A 280 12.96 -6.17 -22.51
CA LEU A 280 13.55 -4.83 -22.60
C LEU A 280 12.51 -3.72 -22.55
N VAL A 281 11.32 -3.92 -23.11
CA VAL A 281 10.22 -2.94 -23.07
C VAL A 281 9.71 -2.81 -21.65
N LEU A 282 9.58 -3.93 -20.94
CA LEU A 282 9.17 -3.96 -19.55
C LEU A 282 10.22 -3.29 -18.66
N VAL A 283 11.48 -3.66 -18.76
CA VAL A 283 12.57 -3.14 -17.92
C VAL A 283 12.73 -1.63 -18.12
N ALA A 284 12.58 -1.13 -19.35
CA ALA A 284 12.68 0.31 -19.65
C ALA A 284 11.57 1.15 -19.02
N LYS A 285 10.44 0.53 -18.64
CA LYS A 285 9.31 1.20 -17.98
C LYS A 285 9.34 1.12 -16.45
N LEU A 286 10.24 0.32 -15.88
CA LEU A 286 10.38 0.26 -14.43
C LEU A 286 10.96 1.58 -13.89
N PRO A 287 10.53 2.04 -12.70
CA PRO A 287 11.14 3.20 -12.05
C PRO A 287 12.65 2.99 -11.90
N LEU A 288 13.46 4.04 -12.17
CA LEU A 288 14.92 3.99 -12.10
C LEU A 288 15.47 3.30 -10.83
N LEU A 289 14.85 3.57 -9.69
CA LEU A 289 15.19 2.92 -8.42
C LEU A 289 14.99 1.39 -8.41
N TRP A 290 14.06 0.90 -9.21
CA TRP A 290 13.74 -0.52 -9.31
C TRP A 290 14.45 -1.19 -10.48
N GLY A 291 14.79 -0.43 -11.55
CA GLY A 291 15.50 -0.94 -12.70
C GLY A 291 16.85 -1.51 -12.30
N ASP A 292 17.68 -0.77 -11.57
CA ASP A 292 18.96 -1.22 -11.02
C ASP A 292 18.78 -2.43 -10.09
N TYR A 293 17.81 -2.37 -9.22
CA TYR A 293 17.52 -3.43 -8.27
C TYR A 293 17.05 -4.71 -8.97
N PHE A 294 16.14 -4.57 -9.92
CA PHE A 294 15.62 -5.68 -10.73
C PHE A 294 16.74 -6.34 -11.55
N THR A 295 17.56 -5.55 -12.26
CA THR A 295 18.67 -6.06 -13.07
C THR A 295 19.69 -6.82 -12.23
N ARG A 296 20.03 -6.30 -11.05
CA ARG A 296 20.98 -6.96 -10.15
C ARG A 296 20.43 -8.28 -9.58
N TYR A 297 19.13 -8.37 -9.31
CA TYR A 297 18.54 -9.56 -8.69
C TYR A 297 17.98 -10.55 -9.71
N ALA A 298 17.51 -10.12 -10.86
CA ALA A 298 17.08 -11.01 -11.93
C ALA A 298 18.22 -11.96 -12.37
N HIS A 299 19.44 -11.45 -12.42
CA HIS A 299 20.64 -12.24 -12.77
C HIS A 299 21.34 -12.89 -11.56
N ALA A 300 20.96 -12.55 -10.34
CA ALA A 300 21.53 -13.16 -9.13
C ALA A 300 20.89 -14.52 -8.79
N SER A 301 19.73 -14.84 -9.36
CA SER A 301 19.06 -16.13 -9.14
C SER A 301 19.85 -17.32 -9.73
N ASP A 302 20.68 -17.07 -10.74
CA ASP A 302 21.54 -18.08 -11.36
C ASP A 302 22.83 -18.34 -10.58
N ARG A 303 23.10 -17.56 -9.54
CA ARG A 303 24.26 -17.65 -8.66
C ARG A 303 23.82 -17.68 -7.21
N LEU A 304 23.10 -18.72 -6.83
CA LEU A 304 22.94 -19.06 -5.40
C LEU A 304 24.28 -19.62 -4.88
N ASP A 305 25.29 -18.78 -4.83
CA ASP A 305 26.43 -19.01 -3.98
C ASP A 305 25.98 -18.59 -2.57
N ASP A 306 25.98 -19.56 -1.63
CA ASP A 306 25.55 -19.37 -0.23
C ASP A 306 26.34 -18.31 0.55
N ASN A 307 27.33 -17.69 -0.08
CA ASN A 307 28.25 -16.69 0.46
C ASN A 307 28.03 -15.26 -0.02
N LEU A 308 26.94 -14.96 -0.73
CA LEU A 308 26.61 -13.57 -1.03
C LEU A 308 26.25 -12.83 0.26
N GLU A 309 27.25 -12.27 0.92
CA GLU A 309 27.07 -11.09 1.76
C GLU A 309 26.45 -10.00 0.86
N PHE A 310 25.16 -9.81 0.99
CA PHE A 310 24.47 -8.68 0.32
C PHE A 310 25.23 -7.42 0.69
N PRO A 311 25.83 -6.69 -0.27
CA PRO A 311 26.37 -5.37 0.03
C PRO A 311 25.24 -4.61 0.70
N ALA A 312 25.53 -4.02 1.86
CA ALA A 312 24.57 -3.26 2.63
C ALA A 312 23.89 -2.30 1.63
N THR A 313 22.65 -2.59 1.31
CA THR A 313 21.89 -1.85 0.31
C THR A 313 21.96 -0.41 0.69
N GLN A 314 22.52 0.44 -0.16
CA GLN A 314 22.42 1.87 0.00
C GLN A 314 20.95 2.21 -0.13
N TYR A 315 20.25 2.21 1.00
CA TYR A 315 18.94 2.81 1.07
C TYR A 315 19.14 4.30 0.80
N HIS A 316 18.90 4.71 -0.42
CA HIS A 316 18.63 6.10 -0.68
C HIS A 316 17.26 6.39 -0.07
N SER A 317 17.26 6.70 1.22
CA SER A 317 16.07 7.20 1.88
C SER A 317 15.68 8.52 1.23
N TYR A 318 14.44 8.62 0.79
CA TYR A 318 13.82 9.92 0.61
C TYR A 318 14.04 10.72 1.91
N GLY A 319 14.83 11.78 1.85
CA GLY A 319 15.07 12.63 3.00
C GLY A 319 16.49 12.65 3.57
N GLY A 320 17.50 12.11 2.92
CA GLY A 320 18.92 12.32 3.30
C GLY A 320 19.40 11.52 4.51
N PHE A 321 18.74 10.43 4.85
CA PHE A 321 19.19 9.47 5.87
C PHE A 321 20.21 8.50 5.26
N LYS A 322 21.45 8.52 5.75
CA LYS A 322 22.42 7.44 5.53
C LYS A 322 22.48 6.59 6.79
N PRO A 323 22.20 5.27 6.73
CA PRO A 323 22.45 4.38 7.86
C PRO A 323 23.96 4.28 8.08
N GLU A 324 24.47 4.69 9.24
CA GLU A 324 25.82 4.38 9.67
C GLU A 324 25.80 3.05 10.44
N TRP A 325 26.56 2.08 9.96
CA TRP A 325 26.75 0.81 10.64
C TRP A 325 27.85 1.00 11.69
N VAL A 326 27.52 0.76 12.95
CA VAL A 326 28.49 0.72 14.03
C VAL A 326 28.85 -0.74 14.27
N GLU A 327 30.12 -1.09 14.06
CA GLU A 327 30.63 -2.40 14.49
C GLU A 327 30.61 -2.48 16.01
N VAL A 328 29.94 -3.50 16.52
CA VAL A 328 29.92 -3.79 17.95
C VAL A 328 31.13 -4.67 18.25
N THR A 329 31.96 -4.21 19.17
CA THR A 329 33.19 -4.86 19.65
C THR A 329 33.01 -6.36 19.95
N PRO A 330 34.03 -7.21 19.69
CA PRO A 330 33.97 -8.66 19.95
C PRO A 330 33.70 -8.96 21.43
N GLY A 331 32.61 -9.65 21.68
CA GLY A 331 32.18 -10.03 23.05
C GLY A 331 30.66 -10.01 23.25
N SER A 332 29.90 -9.39 22.38
CA SER A 332 28.43 -9.37 22.46
C SER A 332 27.86 -10.41 21.49
N THR A 333 27.18 -11.39 22.03
CA THR A 333 26.48 -12.46 21.27
C THR A 333 25.23 -11.98 20.54
N ARG A 334 25.08 -10.66 20.29
CA ARG A 334 23.87 -10.08 19.65
C ARG A 334 24.24 -9.20 18.47
N GLY A 335 23.72 -9.59 17.33
CA GLY A 335 23.97 -9.08 15.98
C GLY A 335 23.99 -7.56 15.78
N ARG A 336 24.49 -7.15 14.63
CA ARG A 336 24.71 -5.78 14.14
C ARG A 336 23.48 -4.88 14.36
N VAL A 337 23.71 -3.72 14.96
CA VAL A 337 22.69 -2.70 15.23
C VAL A 337 22.91 -1.52 14.29
N ALA A 338 21.91 -1.19 13.50
CA ALA A 338 21.90 0.03 12.73
C ALA A 338 21.60 1.23 13.64
N ARG A 339 22.46 2.23 13.65
CA ARG A 339 22.21 3.51 14.31
C ARG A 339 21.80 4.52 13.25
N PHE A 340 20.59 5.06 13.39
CA PHE A 340 20.14 6.15 12.55
C PHE A 340 20.46 7.47 13.24
N SER A 341 21.32 8.29 12.65
CA SER A 341 21.51 9.67 13.07
C SER A 341 20.94 10.63 12.05
N LEU A 342 20.14 11.57 12.50
CA LEU A 342 19.71 12.71 11.70
C LEU A 342 20.91 13.63 11.51
N LYS A 343 21.61 13.54 10.37
CA LYS A 343 22.45 14.66 9.95
C LYS A 343 21.52 15.73 9.36
N ARG A 344 21.29 16.81 10.09
CA ARG A 344 20.75 18.03 9.51
C ARG A 344 21.62 18.37 8.32
N GLY A 345 21.07 18.30 7.11
CA GLY A 345 21.74 18.74 5.91
C GLY A 345 22.19 20.16 6.14
N SER A 346 23.47 20.42 5.89
CA SER A 346 24.09 21.73 6.03
C SER A 346 23.52 22.71 4.98
N ALA A 347 22.34 23.23 5.23
CA ALA A 347 21.85 24.45 4.57
C ALA A 347 22.65 25.70 5.02
N ALA A 348 23.58 25.53 5.96
CA ALA A 348 24.43 26.63 6.48
C ALA A 348 25.77 26.80 5.74
N SER A 349 26.17 25.91 4.86
CA SER A 349 27.49 26.06 4.16
C SER A 349 27.38 26.72 2.79
N ALA A 350 26.18 26.94 2.27
CA ALA A 350 26.01 27.63 0.97
C ALA A 350 25.92 29.16 1.09
N ALA A 351 25.80 29.71 2.30
CA ALA A 351 25.75 31.16 2.51
C ALA A 351 27.11 31.81 2.83
N SER A 352 28.16 31.01 3.05
CA SER A 352 29.48 31.52 3.45
C SER A 352 30.47 31.70 2.29
N ASN A 353 30.15 31.26 1.06
CA ASN A 353 31.03 31.34 -0.10
C ASN A 353 30.62 32.43 -1.12
N LYS A 354 29.87 33.44 -0.71
CA LYS A 354 29.57 34.61 -1.56
C LYS A 354 30.05 35.94 -0.96
N GLN A 355 31.04 35.91 -0.07
CA GLN A 355 31.81 37.08 0.33
C GLN A 355 33.24 36.64 0.59
N LYS A 356 34.00 36.52 -0.47
CA LYS A 356 35.44 36.93 -0.59
C LYS A 356 35.79 36.98 -2.05
#